data_168617c42a458a786090881a0b750898
#
_entry.id   168617c42a458a786090881a0b750898
#
_cell.length_a   1.000
_cell.length_b   1.000
_cell.length_c   1.000
_cell.angle_alpha   90.00
_cell.angle_beta   90.00
_cell.angle_gamma   90.00
#
_symmetry.space_group_name_H-M   'P 1'
#
loop_
_entity.id
_entity.type
_entity.pdbx_description
1 polymer ?
#
loop_
_entity_poly.entity_id
_entity_poly.type
_entity_poly.pdbx_seq_one_letter_code
_entity_poly.pdbx_strand_id
1 'polypeptide(L)'
;MRAIRLKRCRITRSTASCQTDGREKVMLQGKTVVLGVTGSIAAYKIANLTSMLTKLHADVHVLMTENATNFINPITFETLTGHKCLVDTFDRNFNYNIEHVALGTKADIVLVAPASANIIAKMAHGIADDMLSTTVLACRCKKLVAPAMNTNMYENPITQANIQKLRDFGMEVIEPATGLLACKAVGKGKMPSEDVLLQYILREIQYEHDMTGKRVLVTAGATREAIDPVRYITNHSTGKMGYALAQIAARRGAEVTLVSGVTELPAPLGVKVIPVESAEEMFEAVKAEAEKQDIIIKAAAVADYTPITVSDEKIKKQEGETAISLKRTTDILAWLGEHKREGQFLCGFSMETENMLENSRKKLAKKKADLIVANNLKVEGAGFGTETNVVTFISQDVVKELPILTKEEVASEIFDFIMHKKA
;
A
#
# COMPACT_ATOMS: atom_id res chain seq x y z
N MET A 1 37.73 46.61 -51.34
CA MET A 1 37.15 46.39 -49.99
C MET A 1 35.85 45.67 -50.11
N ARG A 2 35.80 44.36 -49.88
CA ARG A 2 34.58 43.52 -49.93
C ARG A 2 34.16 43.22 -48.49
N ALA A 3 32.97 43.65 -48.12
CA ALA A 3 32.36 43.41 -46.80
C ALA A 3 31.80 42.00 -46.76
N ILE A 4 32.26 41.21 -45.79
CA ILE A 4 31.77 39.84 -45.48
C ILE A 4 30.53 39.98 -44.59
N ARG A 5 29.35 39.58 -45.13
CA ARG A 5 28.10 39.44 -44.35
C ARG A 5 28.11 38.16 -43.56
N LEU A 6 28.20 38.26 -42.26
CA LEU A 6 27.96 37.14 -41.32
C LEU A 6 26.46 36.87 -41.25
N LYS A 7 26.03 35.69 -41.71
CA LYS A 7 24.69 35.15 -41.49
C LYS A 7 24.55 34.75 -40.02
N ARG A 8 23.69 35.44 -39.29
CA ARG A 8 23.23 35.01 -37.94
C ARG A 8 22.38 33.75 -38.10
N CYS A 9 22.90 32.61 -37.61
CA CYS A 9 22.16 31.40 -37.44
C CYS A 9 21.18 31.60 -36.26
N ARG A 10 19.87 31.63 -36.50
CA ARG A 10 18.82 31.62 -35.46
C ARG A 10 18.77 30.20 -34.91
N ILE A 11 19.26 30.03 -33.70
CA ILE A 11 18.98 28.83 -32.89
C ILE A 11 17.55 28.97 -32.37
N THR A 12 16.60 28.33 -33.02
CA THR A 12 15.27 28.08 -32.46
C THR A 12 15.42 27.07 -31.33
N ARG A 13 15.41 27.55 -30.07
CA ARG A 13 15.17 26.67 -28.94
C ARG A 13 13.74 26.15 -29.02
N SER A 14 13.58 24.94 -29.50
CA SER A 14 12.38 24.15 -29.28
C SER A 14 12.34 23.85 -27.78
N THR A 15 11.52 24.60 -27.05
CA THR A 15 11.06 24.19 -25.72
C THR A 15 10.08 23.04 -25.96
N ALA A 16 10.60 21.82 -26.03
CA ALA A 16 9.79 20.64 -25.79
C ALA A 16 9.34 20.76 -24.32
N SER A 17 8.16 21.32 -24.11
CA SER A 17 7.42 21.15 -22.87
C SER A 17 7.23 19.64 -22.71
N CYS A 18 7.90 19.06 -21.71
CA CYS A 18 7.56 17.76 -21.19
C CYS A 18 6.10 17.86 -20.70
N GLN A 19 5.15 17.57 -21.58
CA GLN A 19 3.80 17.27 -21.22
C GLN A 19 3.89 15.93 -20.50
N THR A 20 4.06 15.97 -19.18
CA THR A 20 3.61 14.88 -18.33
C THR A 20 2.13 14.71 -18.65
N ASP A 21 1.83 13.60 -19.32
CA ASP A 21 0.48 13.19 -19.67
C ASP A 21 -0.32 13.18 -18.36
N GLY A 22 -1.20 14.19 -18.20
CA GLY A 22 -1.94 14.47 -16.98
C GLY A 22 -3.06 13.46 -16.76
N ARG A 23 -2.73 12.20 -16.62
CA ARG A 23 -3.57 11.24 -15.93
C ARG A 23 -3.34 11.42 -14.44
N GLU A 24 -3.91 12.51 -13.87
CA GLU A 24 -4.11 12.58 -12.43
C GLU A 24 -4.80 11.27 -12.00
N LYS A 25 -4.23 10.62 -11.00
CA LYS A 25 -4.74 9.36 -10.45
C LYS A 25 -6.15 9.57 -9.90
N VAL A 26 -7.14 9.19 -10.68
CA VAL A 26 -8.56 9.23 -10.32
C VAL A 26 -8.89 8.02 -9.42
N MET A 27 -8.12 7.83 -8.32
CA MET A 27 -8.16 6.61 -7.52
C MET A 27 -9.49 6.40 -6.78
N LEU A 28 -10.17 7.48 -6.37
CA LEU A 28 -11.40 7.43 -5.58
C LEU A 28 -12.55 8.18 -6.25
N GLN A 29 -12.51 8.40 -7.56
CA GLN A 29 -13.59 9.06 -8.28
C GLN A 29 -14.91 8.30 -8.13
N GLY A 30 -15.96 9.03 -7.75
CA GLY A 30 -17.28 8.45 -7.50
C GLY A 30 -17.44 7.77 -6.14
N LYS A 31 -16.38 7.74 -5.32
CA LYS A 31 -16.45 7.23 -3.95
C LYS A 31 -16.73 8.36 -2.96
N THR A 32 -17.68 8.13 -2.07
CA THR A 32 -18.07 9.07 -1.02
C THR A 32 -17.48 8.64 0.32
N VAL A 33 -16.66 9.50 0.91
CA VAL A 33 -16.01 9.29 2.21
C VAL A 33 -16.63 10.23 3.25
N VAL A 34 -17.16 9.68 4.34
CA VAL A 34 -17.66 10.48 5.46
C VAL A 34 -16.63 10.46 6.59
N LEU A 35 -16.16 11.63 7.00
CA LEU A 35 -15.23 11.81 8.11
C LEU A 35 -15.96 12.35 9.33
N GLY A 36 -15.95 11.62 10.43
CA GLY A 36 -16.49 12.03 11.72
C GLY A 36 -15.40 12.56 12.64
N VAL A 37 -15.43 13.85 12.95
CA VAL A 37 -14.42 14.52 13.78
C VAL A 37 -14.98 14.81 15.17
N THR A 38 -14.29 14.35 16.22
CA THR A 38 -14.71 14.57 17.61
C THR A 38 -13.72 15.41 18.41
N GLY A 39 -14.12 15.82 19.61
CA GLY A 39 -13.36 16.71 20.48
C GLY A 39 -12.04 16.11 20.97
N SER A 40 -10.99 16.28 20.22
CA SER A 40 -9.62 15.88 20.55
C SER A 40 -8.63 16.83 19.89
N ILE A 41 -7.49 17.05 20.54
CA ILE A 41 -6.39 17.80 19.94
C ILE A 41 -5.94 17.24 18.60
N ALA A 42 -6.12 15.94 18.34
CA ALA A 42 -5.76 15.30 17.07
C ALA A 42 -6.69 15.67 15.89
N ALA A 43 -7.76 16.45 16.13
CA ALA A 43 -8.69 16.89 15.07
C ALA A 43 -7.99 17.66 13.94
N TYR A 44 -6.93 18.45 14.22
CA TYR A 44 -6.18 19.19 13.19
C TYR A 44 -5.59 18.28 12.10
N LYS A 45 -5.26 17.03 12.44
CA LYS A 45 -4.69 16.07 11.50
C LYS A 45 -5.68 15.65 10.43
N ILE A 46 -6.97 15.68 10.74
CA ILE A 46 -8.01 15.27 9.79
C ILE A 46 -8.14 16.26 8.64
N ALA A 47 -7.75 17.53 8.83
CA ALA A 47 -7.66 18.48 7.73
C ALA A 47 -6.64 18.01 6.65
N ASN A 48 -5.49 17.47 7.09
CA ASN A 48 -4.52 16.90 6.15
C ASN A 48 -5.07 15.66 5.44
N LEU A 49 -5.67 14.72 6.18
CA LEU A 49 -6.33 13.54 5.59
C LEU A 49 -7.42 13.94 4.59
N THR A 50 -8.24 14.94 4.93
CA THR A 50 -9.26 15.50 4.03
C THR A 50 -8.63 15.98 2.72
N SER A 51 -7.54 16.76 2.80
CA SER A 51 -6.80 17.22 1.62
C SER A 51 -6.24 16.05 0.80
N MET A 52 -5.71 15.00 1.44
CA MET A 52 -5.21 13.80 0.76
C MET A 52 -6.33 13.08 -0.01
N LEU A 53 -7.50 12.88 0.60
CA LEU A 53 -8.66 12.23 -0.02
C LEU A 53 -9.22 13.05 -1.19
N THR A 54 -9.31 14.37 -1.03
CA THR A 54 -9.77 15.27 -2.11
C THR A 54 -8.83 15.24 -3.32
N LYS A 55 -7.51 15.17 -3.09
CA LYS A 55 -6.52 15.00 -4.17
C LYS A 55 -6.63 13.63 -4.88
N LEU A 56 -7.20 12.64 -4.22
CA LEU A 56 -7.51 11.32 -4.81
C LEU A 56 -8.89 11.30 -5.46
N HIS A 57 -9.56 12.46 -5.61
CA HIS A 57 -10.88 12.66 -6.21
C HIS A 57 -12.02 11.97 -5.46
N ALA A 58 -11.90 11.74 -4.15
CA ALA A 58 -13.01 11.33 -3.32
C ALA A 58 -14.00 12.48 -3.10
N ASP A 59 -15.29 12.16 -3.02
CA ASP A 59 -16.33 13.07 -2.54
C ASP A 59 -16.34 13.01 -1.00
N VAL A 60 -15.75 14.01 -0.35
CA VAL A 60 -15.49 14.00 1.08
C VAL A 60 -16.49 14.88 1.83
N HIS A 61 -17.22 14.29 2.77
CA HIS A 61 -18.13 14.99 3.68
C HIS A 61 -17.63 14.92 5.11
N VAL A 62 -17.62 16.02 5.83
CA VAL A 62 -17.12 16.10 7.20
C VAL A 62 -18.25 16.43 8.16
N LEU A 63 -18.37 15.59 9.18
CA LEU A 63 -19.29 15.75 10.30
C LEU A 63 -18.48 16.05 11.57
N MET A 64 -18.86 17.05 12.31
CA MET A 64 -18.17 17.41 13.56
C MET A 64 -19.11 17.35 14.75
N THR A 65 -18.61 16.87 15.88
CA THR A 65 -19.33 17.13 17.13
C THR A 65 -19.12 18.59 17.56
N GLU A 66 -20.04 19.15 18.34
CA GLU A 66 -19.90 20.49 18.90
C GLU A 66 -18.54 20.68 19.61
N ASN A 67 -18.13 19.67 20.41
CA ASN A 67 -16.82 19.72 21.08
C ASN A 67 -15.62 19.74 20.12
N ALA A 68 -15.75 19.25 18.91
CA ALA A 68 -14.67 19.29 17.92
C ALA A 68 -14.39 20.71 17.43
N THR A 69 -15.41 21.57 17.41
CA THR A 69 -15.29 22.97 16.95
C THR A 69 -14.37 23.82 17.83
N ASN A 70 -14.12 23.37 19.09
CA ASN A 70 -13.15 24.00 19.98
C ASN A 70 -11.69 23.72 19.59
N PHE A 71 -11.43 22.72 18.74
CA PHE A 71 -10.07 22.32 18.32
C PHE A 71 -9.75 22.72 16.88
N ILE A 72 -10.76 22.75 16.01
CA ILE A 72 -10.63 23.13 14.60
C ILE A 72 -11.95 23.75 14.12
N ASN A 73 -11.85 24.82 13.32
CA ASN A 73 -13.04 25.49 12.82
C ASN A 73 -13.64 24.72 11.62
N PRO A 74 -14.98 24.56 11.54
CA PRO A 74 -15.68 23.93 10.41
C PRO A 74 -15.29 24.49 9.03
N ILE A 75 -15.03 25.81 8.90
CA ILE A 75 -14.60 26.47 7.68
C ILE A 75 -13.34 25.84 7.04
N THR A 76 -12.47 25.22 7.87
CA THR A 76 -11.28 24.53 7.37
C THR A 76 -11.68 23.38 6.46
N PHE A 77 -12.64 22.58 6.87
CA PHE A 77 -13.13 21.44 6.10
C PHE A 77 -13.98 21.87 4.91
N GLU A 78 -14.81 22.90 5.07
CA GLU A 78 -15.60 23.47 3.98
C GLU A 78 -14.73 23.98 2.83
N THR A 79 -13.62 24.63 3.17
CA THR A 79 -12.65 25.12 2.17
C THR A 79 -11.95 23.97 1.44
N LEU A 80 -11.66 22.86 2.12
CA LEU A 80 -10.95 21.72 1.54
C LEU A 80 -11.85 20.84 0.68
N THR A 81 -13.13 20.70 1.04
CA THR A 81 -14.05 19.76 0.40
C THR A 81 -15.00 20.41 -0.59
N GLY A 82 -15.25 21.72 -0.45
CA GLY A 82 -16.32 22.43 -1.17
C GLY A 82 -17.74 22.09 -0.65
N HIS A 83 -17.85 21.31 0.43
CA HIS A 83 -19.10 20.94 1.07
C HIS A 83 -19.23 21.61 2.43
N LYS A 84 -20.48 21.85 2.86
CA LYS A 84 -20.77 22.31 4.21
C LYS A 84 -20.31 21.27 5.24
N CYS A 85 -19.62 21.72 6.26
CA CYS A 85 -19.28 20.90 7.42
C CYS A 85 -20.50 20.82 8.36
N LEU A 86 -21.00 19.61 8.61
CA LEU A 86 -22.24 19.42 9.36
C LEU A 86 -21.92 19.26 10.86
N VAL A 87 -22.46 20.15 11.66
CA VAL A 87 -22.31 20.16 13.13
C VAL A 87 -23.65 19.97 13.83
N ASP A 88 -24.66 20.74 13.44
CA ASP A 88 -26.00 20.74 14.03
C ASP A 88 -26.96 19.86 13.21
N THR A 89 -27.68 18.98 13.90
CA THR A 89 -28.70 18.11 13.30
C THR A 89 -29.91 18.90 12.80
N PHE A 90 -30.22 20.05 13.40
CA PHE A 90 -31.41 20.87 13.16
C PHE A 90 -31.10 22.25 12.57
N ASP A 91 -29.96 22.36 11.86
CA ASP A 91 -29.64 23.59 11.13
C ASP A 91 -30.72 23.90 10.11
N ARG A 92 -31.36 25.09 10.24
CA ARG A 92 -32.49 25.51 9.40
C ARG A 92 -32.11 26.01 8.01
N ASN A 93 -30.79 26.13 7.73
CA ASN A 93 -30.25 26.59 6.44
C ASN A 93 -29.95 25.39 5.50
N PHE A 94 -30.80 24.39 5.46
CA PHE A 94 -30.61 23.21 4.62
C PHE A 94 -31.60 23.16 3.44
N ASN A 95 -31.17 22.57 2.34
CA ASN A 95 -32.02 22.26 1.18
C ASN A 95 -32.81 20.99 1.45
N TYR A 96 -34.03 21.05 1.91
CA TYR A 96 -35.11 20.05 2.01
C TYR A 96 -34.77 18.54 2.01
N ASN A 97 -33.50 18.12 1.99
CA ASN A 97 -33.04 16.75 2.14
C ASN A 97 -32.59 16.50 3.58
N ILE A 98 -33.03 15.39 4.14
CA ILE A 98 -32.57 14.94 5.46
C ILE A 98 -31.12 14.50 5.31
N GLU A 99 -30.17 15.38 5.60
CA GLU A 99 -28.73 15.23 5.27
C GLU A 99 -28.11 13.94 5.85
N HIS A 100 -28.45 13.56 7.09
CA HIS A 100 -27.93 12.33 7.70
C HIS A 100 -28.47 11.07 6.99
N VAL A 101 -29.68 11.09 6.43
CA VAL A 101 -30.24 9.96 5.65
C VAL A 101 -29.58 9.90 4.27
N ALA A 102 -29.42 11.07 3.61
CA ALA A 102 -28.79 11.16 2.30
C ALA A 102 -27.33 10.66 2.36
N LEU A 103 -26.56 11.14 3.33
CA LEU A 103 -25.17 10.67 3.55
C LEU A 103 -25.12 9.20 3.99
N GLY A 104 -26.06 8.77 4.85
CA GLY A 104 -26.17 7.39 5.29
C GLY A 104 -26.38 6.39 4.15
N THR A 105 -27.03 6.83 3.06
CA THR A 105 -27.27 6.02 1.86
C THR A 105 -26.12 6.13 0.85
N LYS A 106 -25.51 7.32 0.71
CA LYS A 106 -24.50 7.62 -0.31
C LYS A 106 -23.09 7.17 0.08
N ALA A 107 -22.78 7.13 1.39
CA ALA A 107 -21.43 6.85 1.87
C ALA A 107 -20.93 5.45 1.48
N ASP A 108 -19.77 5.38 0.87
CA ASP A 108 -19.01 4.13 0.65
C ASP A 108 -18.28 3.69 1.91
N ILE A 109 -17.83 4.66 2.73
CA ILE A 109 -17.13 4.42 3.98
C ILE A 109 -17.33 5.57 4.97
N VAL A 110 -17.34 5.24 6.26
CA VAL A 110 -17.29 6.20 7.36
C VAL A 110 -16.00 5.99 8.15
N LEU A 111 -15.24 7.04 8.39
CA LEU A 111 -14.13 7.06 9.35
C LEU A 111 -14.44 8.04 10.47
N VAL A 112 -14.53 7.56 11.70
CA VAL A 112 -14.59 8.40 12.90
C VAL A 112 -13.17 8.58 13.45
N ALA A 113 -12.60 9.75 13.22
CA ALA A 113 -11.24 10.09 13.59
C ALA A 113 -11.10 11.62 13.85
N PRO A 114 -10.52 12.05 14.94
CA PRO A 114 -10.25 11.25 16.14
C PRO A 114 -11.53 10.76 16.80
N ALA A 115 -11.56 9.52 17.31
CA ALA A 115 -12.69 9.00 18.05
C ALA A 115 -12.42 9.14 19.57
N SER A 116 -13.14 10.05 20.22
CA SER A 116 -13.11 10.22 21.67
C SER A 116 -13.80 9.07 22.39
N ALA A 117 -13.50 8.86 23.68
CA ALA A 117 -14.22 7.87 24.49
C ALA A 117 -15.73 8.09 24.49
N ASN A 118 -16.18 9.35 24.44
CA ASN A 118 -17.60 9.72 24.37
C ASN A 118 -18.27 9.17 23.13
N ILE A 119 -17.71 9.42 21.92
CA ILE A 119 -18.32 8.93 20.68
C ILE A 119 -18.28 7.41 20.60
N ILE A 120 -17.21 6.77 21.08
CA ILE A 120 -17.09 5.31 21.14
C ILE A 120 -18.21 4.73 22.02
N ALA A 121 -18.48 5.34 23.19
CA ALA A 121 -19.58 4.93 24.06
C ALA A 121 -20.95 5.14 23.40
N LYS A 122 -21.20 6.29 22.77
CA LYS A 122 -22.45 6.56 22.03
C LYS A 122 -22.68 5.53 20.94
N MET A 123 -21.70 5.29 20.08
CA MET A 123 -21.78 4.30 18.99
C MET A 123 -22.03 2.89 19.52
N ALA A 124 -21.35 2.49 20.61
CA ALA A 124 -21.52 1.17 21.23
C ALA A 124 -22.91 0.95 21.83
N HIS A 125 -23.64 2.01 22.17
CA HIS A 125 -24.97 1.93 22.79
C HIS A 125 -26.09 2.47 21.92
N GLY A 126 -25.81 2.84 20.65
CA GLY A 126 -26.81 3.34 19.69
C GLY A 126 -27.38 4.71 20.08
N ILE A 127 -26.63 5.53 20.80
CA ILE A 127 -27.04 6.90 21.15
C ILE A 127 -26.81 7.79 19.94
N ALA A 128 -27.87 8.45 19.46
CA ALA A 128 -27.91 9.29 18.26
C ALA A 128 -28.47 10.68 18.62
N ASP A 129 -27.73 11.44 19.42
CA ASP A 129 -28.13 12.73 19.97
C ASP A 129 -27.43 13.94 19.33
N ASP A 130 -26.56 13.70 18.33
CA ASP A 130 -25.89 14.70 17.53
C ASP A 130 -25.83 14.27 16.05
N MET A 131 -25.45 15.19 15.15
CA MET A 131 -25.39 14.96 13.71
C MET A 131 -24.46 13.79 13.34
N LEU A 132 -23.31 13.69 13.99
CA LEU A 132 -22.35 12.61 13.73
C LEU A 132 -22.89 11.25 14.16
N SER A 133 -23.33 11.11 15.40
CA SER A 133 -23.84 9.85 15.94
C SER A 133 -25.09 9.37 15.19
N THR A 134 -25.98 10.29 14.80
CA THR A 134 -27.16 9.99 13.99
C THR A 134 -26.79 9.48 12.60
N THR A 135 -25.84 10.15 11.92
CA THR A 135 -25.40 9.72 10.58
C THR A 135 -24.69 8.37 10.63
N VAL A 136 -23.79 8.17 11.60
CA VAL A 136 -23.10 6.87 11.77
C VAL A 136 -24.08 5.73 11.99
N LEU A 137 -25.13 5.95 12.77
CA LEU A 137 -26.17 4.95 13.01
C LEU A 137 -26.99 4.66 11.73
N ALA A 138 -27.24 5.68 10.89
CA ALA A 138 -27.98 5.54 9.63
C ALA A 138 -27.14 4.88 8.50
N CYS A 139 -25.81 4.96 8.54
CA CYS A 139 -24.94 4.42 7.51
C CYS A 139 -24.91 2.88 7.51
N ARG A 140 -25.00 2.29 6.30
CA ARG A 140 -24.88 0.82 6.10
C ARG A 140 -23.48 0.39 5.68
N CYS A 141 -22.67 1.31 5.19
CA CYS A 141 -21.29 1.05 4.74
C CYS A 141 -20.35 0.66 5.90
N LYS A 142 -19.14 0.23 5.55
CA LYS A 142 -18.07 -0.06 6.50
C LYS A 142 -17.76 1.16 7.37
N LYS A 143 -17.56 0.92 8.65
CA LYS A 143 -17.22 1.95 9.64
C LYS A 143 -15.84 1.68 10.22
N LEU A 144 -14.96 2.65 10.11
CA LEU A 144 -13.64 2.68 10.71
C LEU A 144 -13.66 3.63 11.91
N VAL A 145 -13.03 3.25 13.00
CA VAL A 145 -12.98 4.04 14.22
C VAL A 145 -11.53 4.16 14.68
N ALA A 146 -10.99 5.37 14.76
CA ALA A 146 -9.62 5.64 15.19
C ALA A 146 -9.61 6.30 16.58
N PRO A 147 -9.48 5.52 17.67
CA PRO A 147 -9.44 6.06 19.02
C PRO A 147 -8.32 7.08 19.22
N ALA A 148 -8.64 8.18 19.93
CA ALA A 148 -7.66 9.21 20.31
C ALA A 148 -8.01 9.80 21.66
N MET A 149 -7.29 9.38 22.70
CA MET A 149 -7.51 9.81 24.07
C MET A 149 -6.28 9.58 24.95
N ASN A 150 -6.32 10.04 26.18
CA ASN A 150 -5.31 9.72 27.18
C ASN A 150 -5.21 8.21 27.42
N THR A 151 -4.02 7.70 27.73
CA THR A 151 -3.75 6.27 27.95
C THR A 151 -4.67 5.67 28.99
N ASN A 152 -4.86 6.32 30.15
CA ASN A 152 -5.73 5.80 31.21
C ASN A 152 -7.20 5.71 30.76
N MET A 153 -7.65 6.64 29.90
CA MET A 153 -9.00 6.58 29.31
C MET A 153 -9.09 5.43 28.30
N TYR A 154 -8.05 5.23 27.51
CA TYR A 154 -8.02 4.14 26.55
C TYR A 154 -8.00 2.76 27.21
N GLU A 155 -7.16 2.60 28.24
CA GLU A 155 -7.01 1.35 28.99
C GLU A 155 -8.14 1.10 30.00
N ASN A 156 -9.02 2.09 30.22
CA ASN A 156 -10.15 1.94 31.12
C ASN A 156 -11.03 0.76 30.68
N PRO A 157 -11.39 -0.18 31.58
CA PRO A 157 -12.20 -1.35 31.25
C PRO A 157 -13.50 -1.02 30.54
N ILE A 158 -14.16 0.09 30.89
CA ILE A 158 -15.41 0.53 30.23
C ILE A 158 -15.13 0.92 28.77
N THR A 159 -14.06 1.65 28.50
CA THR A 159 -13.66 2.04 27.15
C THR A 159 -13.31 0.79 26.32
N GLN A 160 -12.55 -0.15 26.90
CA GLN A 160 -12.19 -1.40 26.22
C GLN A 160 -13.41 -2.26 25.93
N ALA A 161 -14.37 -2.34 26.87
CA ALA A 161 -15.64 -3.05 26.64
C ALA A 161 -16.45 -2.40 25.50
N ASN A 162 -16.51 -1.08 25.42
CA ASN A 162 -17.18 -0.37 24.34
C ASN A 162 -16.47 -0.59 22.99
N ILE A 163 -15.14 -0.58 22.97
CA ILE A 163 -14.34 -0.87 21.77
C ILE A 163 -14.62 -2.30 21.29
N GLN A 164 -14.64 -3.27 22.20
CA GLN A 164 -14.95 -4.66 21.84
C GLN A 164 -16.37 -4.78 21.26
N LYS A 165 -17.33 -4.10 21.86
CA LYS A 165 -18.72 -4.07 21.38
C LYS A 165 -18.83 -3.47 19.96
N LEU A 166 -18.04 -2.44 19.62
CA LEU A 166 -17.98 -1.93 18.24
C LEU A 166 -17.44 -2.98 17.27
N ARG A 167 -16.40 -3.73 17.67
CA ARG A 167 -15.88 -4.85 16.87
C ARG A 167 -16.90 -5.94 16.66
N ASP A 168 -17.64 -6.31 17.70
CA ASP A 168 -18.71 -7.33 17.62
C ASP A 168 -19.85 -6.90 16.68
N PHE A 169 -20.07 -5.59 16.51
CA PHE A 169 -21.00 -5.02 15.54
C PHE A 169 -20.39 -4.86 14.13
N GLY A 170 -19.20 -5.39 13.87
CA GLY A 170 -18.54 -5.37 12.57
C GLY A 170 -17.84 -4.05 12.21
N MET A 171 -17.70 -3.12 13.16
CA MET A 171 -16.91 -1.92 12.97
C MET A 171 -15.42 -2.25 13.17
N GLU A 172 -14.58 -1.66 12.35
CA GLU A 172 -13.15 -1.86 12.50
C GLU A 172 -12.54 -0.75 13.36
N VAL A 173 -11.99 -1.14 14.50
CA VAL A 173 -11.30 -0.21 15.39
C VAL A 173 -9.81 -0.26 15.09
N ILE A 174 -9.30 0.85 14.55
CA ILE A 174 -7.89 1.01 14.21
C ILE A 174 -7.11 1.19 15.51
N GLU A 175 -6.11 0.32 15.74
CA GLU A 175 -5.30 0.38 16.95
C GLU A 175 -4.58 1.73 17.06
N PRO A 176 -4.67 2.42 18.21
CA PRO A 176 -3.95 3.65 18.41
C PRO A 176 -2.44 3.38 18.48
N ALA A 177 -1.67 4.34 17.97
CA ALA A 177 -0.23 4.30 18.05
C ALA A 177 0.25 4.47 19.50
N THR A 178 1.40 3.89 19.80
CA THR A 178 2.13 4.13 21.06
C THR A 178 3.09 5.30 20.86
N GLY A 179 3.19 6.19 21.82
CA GLY A 179 4.12 7.31 21.76
C GLY A 179 3.82 8.41 22.75
N LEU A 180 4.55 9.53 22.64
CA LEU A 180 4.33 10.71 23.45
C LEU A 180 2.97 11.34 23.11
N LEU A 181 2.12 11.47 24.11
CA LEU A 181 0.81 12.11 24.03
C LEU A 181 0.90 13.62 24.35
N ALA A 182 -0.13 14.37 24.00
CA ALA A 182 -0.21 15.80 24.32
C ALA A 182 -0.10 16.11 25.84
N CYS A 183 -0.52 15.17 26.68
CA CYS A 183 -0.36 15.26 28.15
C CYS A 183 1.03 14.88 28.65
N LYS A 184 2.03 14.72 27.76
CA LYS A 184 3.41 14.30 28.05
C LYS A 184 3.56 12.87 28.62
N ALA A 185 2.50 12.09 28.70
CA ALA A 185 2.59 10.67 29.01
C ALA A 185 3.01 9.87 27.73
N VAL A 186 3.75 8.78 27.93
CA VAL A 186 4.10 7.82 26.88
C VAL A 186 3.20 6.59 27.07
N GLY A 187 2.44 6.23 26.02
CA GLY A 187 1.55 5.09 26.10
C GLY A 187 0.67 4.94 24.85
N LYS A 188 -0.27 4.00 24.91
CA LYS A 188 -1.30 3.81 23.87
C LYS A 188 -2.35 4.91 24.00
N GLY A 189 -2.94 5.32 22.86
CA GLY A 189 -4.02 6.32 22.82
C GLY A 189 -3.79 7.43 21.81
N LYS A 190 -2.63 7.44 21.13
CA LYS A 190 -2.32 8.38 20.06
C LYS A 190 -2.99 7.94 18.76
N MET A 191 -3.78 8.84 18.13
CA MET A 191 -4.34 8.57 16.81
C MET A 191 -3.21 8.21 15.81
N PRO A 192 -3.38 7.18 14.97
CA PRO A 192 -2.44 6.87 13.91
C PRO A 192 -2.15 8.06 12.99
N SER A 193 -1.11 7.96 12.18
CA SER A 193 -0.82 8.99 11.19
C SER A 193 -1.90 9.03 10.10
N GLU A 194 -1.99 10.16 9.42
CA GLU A 194 -2.93 10.38 8.32
C GLU A 194 -2.70 9.38 7.19
N ASP A 195 -1.43 9.02 6.91
CA ASP A 195 -1.08 8.01 5.92
C ASP A 195 -1.63 6.63 6.30
N VAL A 196 -1.55 6.24 7.58
CA VAL A 196 -2.12 4.97 8.05
C VAL A 196 -3.64 4.99 7.90
N LEU A 197 -4.31 6.07 8.30
CA LEU A 197 -5.76 6.21 8.15
C LEU A 197 -6.18 6.14 6.68
N LEU A 198 -5.42 6.78 5.78
CA LEU A 198 -5.65 6.71 4.34
C LEU A 198 -5.51 5.26 3.83
N GLN A 199 -4.50 4.50 4.28
CA GLN A 199 -4.35 3.09 3.88
C GLN A 199 -5.57 2.24 4.26
N TYR A 200 -6.17 2.47 5.44
CA TYR A 200 -7.40 1.80 5.84
C TYR A 200 -8.58 2.14 4.91
N ILE A 201 -8.73 3.42 4.55
CA ILE A 201 -9.78 3.84 3.61
C ILE A 201 -9.56 3.21 2.23
N LEU A 202 -8.34 3.29 1.68
CA LEU A 202 -8.00 2.73 0.36
C LEU A 202 -8.23 1.22 0.31
N ARG A 203 -7.89 0.50 1.37
CA ARG A 203 -8.13 -0.94 1.45
C ARG A 203 -9.61 -1.29 1.26
N GLU A 204 -10.51 -0.49 1.81
CA GLU A 204 -11.94 -0.79 1.80
C GLU A 204 -12.65 -0.35 0.50
N ILE A 205 -12.21 0.75 -0.14
CA ILE A 205 -13.01 1.34 -1.23
C ILE A 205 -12.27 1.60 -2.54
N GLN A 206 -10.94 1.43 -2.60
CA GLN A 206 -10.16 1.72 -3.81
C GLN A 206 -10.44 0.73 -4.95
N TYR A 207 -10.61 -0.53 -4.62
CA TYR A 207 -10.85 -1.62 -5.57
C TYR A 207 -12.12 -2.38 -5.20
N GLU A 208 -12.72 -3.03 -6.20
CA GLU A 208 -13.65 -4.12 -5.95
C GLU A 208 -12.87 -5.28 -5.34
N HIS A 209 -13.48 -5.98 -4.37
CA HIS A 209 -12.84 -7.11 -3.72
C HIS A 209 -12.98 -8.39 -4.56
N ASP A 210 -12.54 -8.32 -5.83
CA ASP A 210 -12.61 -9.37 -6.84
C ASP A 210 -11.66 -10.55 -6.57
N MET A 211 -10.72 -10.38 -5.65
CA MET A 211 -9.81 -11.44 -5.21
C MET A 211 -10.20 -12.08 -3.87
N THR A 212 -11.41 -11.82 -3.38
CA THR A 212 -11.92 -12.46 -2.15
C THR A 212 -11.84 -13.98 -2.24
N GLY A 213 -11.31 -14.62 -1.19
CA GLY A 213 -11.09 -16.07 -1.14
C GLY A 213 -9.87 -16.57 -1.93
N LYS A 214 -9.10 -15.68 -2.58
CA LYS A 214 -7.82 -16.04 -3.19
C LYS A 214 -6.68 -15.88 -2.20
N ARG A 215 -5.74 -16.84 -2.20
CA ARG A 215 -4.51 -16.81 -1.42
C ARG A 215 -3.34 -16.48 -2.34
N VAL A 216 -2.60 -15.45 -1.99
CA VAL A 216 -1.52 -14.89 -2.79
C VAL A 216 -0.21 -14.91 -2.00
N LEU A 217 0.81 -15.54 -2.55
CA LEU A 217 2.17 -15.48 -2.05
C LEU A 217 2.99 -14.52 -2.91
N VAL A 218 3.62 -13.55 -2.28
CA VAL A 218 4.56 -12.64 -2.94
C VAL A 218 5.93 -12.76 -2.27
N THR A 219 7.01 -12.77 -3.06
CA THR A 219 8.36 -12.59 -2.52
C THR A 219 8.86 -11.18 -2.82
N ALA A 220 9.54 -10.54 -1.87
CA ALA A 220 10.04 -9.18 -1.99
C ALA A 220 11.45 -9.03 -1.43
N GLY A 221 12.07 -7.87 -1.73
CA GLY A 221 13.38 -7.49 -1.23
C GLY A 221 14.54 -8.12 -1.99
N ALA A 222 15.73 -7.85 -1.51
CA ALA A 222 16.92 -8.59 -1.84
C ALA A 222 17.24 -9.56 -0.70
N THR A 223 17.82 -10.70 -1.03
CA THR A 223 18.45 -11.55 -0.03
C THR A 223 19.86 -11.02 0.29
N ARG A 224 20.35 -11.35 1.47
CA ARG A 224 21.69 -11.04 1.94
C ARG A 224 22.43 -12.34 2.24
N GLU A 225 23.51 -12.56 1.54
CA GLU A 225 24.34 -13.76 1.71
C GLU A 225 25.55 -13.40 2.55
N ALA A 226 25.55 -13.84 3.80
CA ALA A 226 26.59 -13.48 4.77
C ALA A 226 27.96 -13.98 4.33
N ILE A 227 28.99 -13.14 4.46
CA ILE A 227 30.41 -13.47 4.34
C ILE A 227 30.98 -13.67 5.73
N ASP A 228 30.64 -12.79 6.64
CA ASP A 228 30.98 -12.79 8.06
C ASP A 228 29.88 -12.00 8.84
N PRO A 229 29.95 -11.85 10.17
CA PRO A 229 28.92 -11.14 10.94
C PRO A 229 28.72 -9.66 10.56
N VAL A 230 29.59 -9.10 9.71
CA VAL A 230 29.56 -7.66 9.37
C VAL A 230 29.27 -7.42 7.88
N ARG A 231 29.63 -8.35 7.00
CA ARG A 231 29.59 -8.16 5.54
C ARG A 231 28.76 -9.25 4.86
N TYR A 232 28.07 -8.86 3.80
CA TYR A 232 27.22 -9.73 2.98
C TYR A 232 27.28 -9.33 1.50
N ILE A 233 26.90 -10.27 0.65
CA ILE A 233 26.63 -10.04 -0.78
C ILE A 233 25.12 -9.85 -0.92
N THR A 234 24.69 -8.87 -1.72
CA THR A 234 23.26 -8.59 -1.96
C THR A 234 23.04 -7.96 -3.33
N ASN A 235 21.79 -7.85 -3.74
CA ASN A 235 21.32 -7.14 -4.91
C ASN A 235 20.84 -5.72 -4.56
N HIS A 236 20.79 -4.82 -5.55
CA HIS A 236 20.33 -3.43 -5.39
C HIS A 236 18.80 -3.28 -5.17
N SER A 237 18.05 -4.37 -5.09
CA SER A 237 16.61 -4.31 -4.92
C SER A 237 16.21 -3.73 -3.57
N THR A 238 15.22 -2.83 -3.58
CA THR A 238 14.64 -2.22 -2.38
C THR A 238 13.36 -2.90 -1.88
N GLY A 239 12.84 -3.88 -2.63
CA GLY A 239 11.60 -4.58 -2.28
C GLY A 239 10.30 -3.87 -2.71
N LYS A 240 10.35 -2.61 -3.15
CA LYS A 240 9.17 -1.79 -3.46
C LYS A 240 8.14 -2.48 -4.37
N MET A 241 8.58 -3.19 -5.42
CA MET A 241 7.65 -3.87 -6.34
C MET A 241 6.88 -4.99 -5.66
N GLY A 242 7.56 -5.85 -4.88
CA GLY A 242 6.90 -6.93 -4.15
C GLY A 242 5.95 -6.40 -3.06
N TYR A 243 6.31 -5.30 -2.39
CA TYR A 243 5.43 -4.65 -1.43
C TYR A 243 4.19 -4.03 -2.10
N ALA A 244 4.34 -3.39 -3.27
CA ALA A 244 3.21 -2.89 -4.05
C ALA A 244 2.27 -4.03 -4.48
N LEU A 245 2.81 -5.15 -4.95
CA LEU A 245 2.02 -6.35 -5.28
C LEU A 245 1.24 -6.87 -4.07
N ALA A 246 1.90 -7.03 -2.92
CA ALA A 246 1.23 -7.49 -1.71
C ALA A 246 0.12 -6.54 -1.25
N GLN A 247 0.36 -5.24 -1.33
CA GLN A 247 -0.60 -4.20 -0.96
C GLN A 247 -1.82 -4.19 -1.88
N ILE A 248 -1.62 -4.26 -3.21
CA ILE A 248 -2.74 -4.26 -4.18
C ILE A 248 -3.56 -5.55 -4.06
N ALA A 249 -2.92 -6.71 -3.90
CA ALA A 249 -3.65 -7.96 -3.66
C ALA A 249 -4.53 -7.89 -2.40
N ALA A 250 -4.00 -7.35 -1.30
CA ALA A 250 -4.76 -7.17 -0.04
C ALA A 250 -5.92 -6.17 -0.22
N ARG A 251 -5.72 -5.06 -0.95
CA ARG A 251 -6.78 -4.09 -1.27
C ARG A 251 -7.87 -4.67 -2.18
N ARG A 252 -7.55 -5.68 -2.98
CA ARG A 252 -8.51 -6.44 -3.80
C ARG A 252 -9.15 -7.60 -3.06
N GLY A 253 -8.93 -7.71 -1.74
CA GLY A 253 -9.58 -8.69 -0.87
C GLY A 253 -8.91 -10.05 -0.77
N ALA A 254 -7.68 -10.23 -1.30
CA ALA A 254 -6.94 -11.47 -1.19
C ALA A 254 -6.36 -11.68 0.21
N GLU A 255 -6.21 -12.95 0.62
CA GLU A 255 -5.37 -13.35 1.75
C GLU A 255 -3.90 -13.40 1.29
N VAL A 256 -3.07 -12.50 1.81
CA VAL A 256 -1.71 -12.29 1.28
C VAL A 256 -0.65 -12.72 2.29
N THR A 257 0.29 -13.54 1.81
CA THR A 257 1.54 -13.86 2.49
C THR A 257 2.71 -13.24 1.71
N LEU A 258 3.49 -12.38 2.38
CA LEU A 258 4.67 -11.72 1.83
C LEU A 258 5.93 -12.32 2.47
N VAL A 259 6.72 -13.07 1.72
CA VAL A 259 8.06 -13.51 2.15
C VAL A 259 9.04 -12.39 1.77
N SER A 260 9.55 -11.70 2.77
CA SER A 260 10.34 -10.47 2.58
C SER A 260 11.77 -10.64 3.03
N GLY A 261 12.71 -10.45 2.11
CA GLY A 261 14.09 -10.14 2.45
C GLY A 261 14.20 -8.82 3.21
N VAL A 262 15.39 -8.48 3.62
CA VAL A 262 15.63 -7.27 4.44
C VAL A 262 15.26 -6.00 3.69
N THR A 263 14.40 -5.19 4.29
CA THR A 263 13.94 -3.90 3.74
C THR A 263 13.58 -2.94 4.86
N GLU A 264 13.55 -1.65 4.56
CA GLU A 264 13.07 -0.59 5.47
C GLU A 264 11.59 -0.25 5.25
N LEU A 265 10.92 -0.92 4.31
CA LEU A 265 9.52 -0.67 4.01
C LEU A 265 8.62 -1.17 5.17
N PRO A 266 7.62 -0.40 5.58
CA PRO A 266 6.66 -0.87 6.58
C PRO A 266 5.82 -2.02 6.01
N ALA A 267 5.44 -2.95 6.89
CA ALA A 267 4.55 -4.05 6.52
C ALA A 267 3.22 -3.50 5.94
N PRO A 268 2.77 -3.99 4.77
CA PRO A 268 1.50 -3.57 4.20
C PRO A 268 0.32 -4.01 5.08
N LEU A 269 -0.71 -3.18 5.13
CA LEU A 269 -1.89 -3.42 5.94
C LEU A 269 -2.62 -4.72 5.51
N GLY A 270 -2.92 -5.59 6.48
CA GLY A 270 -3.65 -6.85 6.22
C GLY A 270 -2.81 -7.94 5.57
N VAL A 271 -1.50 -7.80 5.48
CA VAL A 271 -0.58 -8.76 4.88
C VAL A 271 0.19 -9.52 5.96
N LYS A 272 0.21 -10.86 5.87
CA LYS A 272 1.09 -11.71 6.70
C LYS A 272 2.51 -11.61 6.15
N VAL A 273 3.43 -10.99 6.91
CA VAL A 273 4.85 -10.88 6.51
C VAL A 273 5.66 -11.98 7.18
N ILE A 274 6.45 -12.69 6.38
CA ILE A 274 7.45 -13.66 6.84
C ILE A 274 8.82 -13.06 6.51
N PRO A 275 9.56 -12.54 7.50
CA PRO A 275 10.88 -11.97 7.28
C PRO A 275 11.90 -13.08 7.07
N VAL A 276 12.82 -12.88 6.13
CA VAL A 276 13.93 -13.77 5.81
C VAL A 276 15.16 -12.93 5.49
N GLU A 277 16.35 -13.52 5.61
CA GLU A 277 17.59 -12.83 5.29
C GLU A 277 18.27 -13.41 4.04
N SER A 278 18.48 -14.74 4.01
CA SER A 278 19.21 -15.43 2.96
C SER A 278 18.31 -16.02 1.87
N ALA A 279 18.92 -16.42 0.74
CA ALA A 279 18.24 -17.15 -0.32
C ALA A 279 17.68 -18.49 0.15
N GLU A 280 18.41 -19.17 1.04
CA GLU A 280 17.97 -20.46 1.63
C GLU A 280 16.75 -20.27 2.52
N GLU A 281 16.77 -19.29 3.42
CA GLU A 281 15.60 -18.98 4.26
C GLU A 281 14.39 -18.59 3.41
N MET A 282 14.58 -17.80 2.33
CA MET A 282 13.50 -17.47 1.42
C MET A 282 12.95 -18.70 0.71
N PHE A 283 13.81 -19.61 0.30
CA PHE A 283 13.40 -20.88 -0.32
C PHE A 283 12.55 -21.73 0.63
N GLU A 284 13.02 -21.95 1.87
CA GLU A 284 12.28 -22.76 2.85
C GLU A 284 10.94 -22.09 3.25
N ALA A 285 10.90 -20.77 3.42
CA ALA A 285 9.66 -20.06 3.69
C ALA A 285 8.66 -20.15 2.54
N VAL A 286 9.11 -20.00 1.28
CA VAL A 286 8.28 -20.17 0.10
C VAL A 286 7.76 -21.59 -0.02
N LYS A 287 8.62 -22.58 0.17
CA LYS A 287 8.28 -24.01 0.11
C LYS A 287 7.20 -24.41 1.11
N ALA A 288 7.27 -23.89 2.34
CA ALA A 288 6.29 -24.15 3.42
C ALA A 288 4.91 -23.59 3.12
N GLU A 289 4.82 -22.51 2.35
CA GLU A 289 3.56 -21.81 2.06
C GLU A 289 3.02 -22.08 0.64
N ALA A 290 3.85 -22.50 -0.31
CA ALA A 290 3.52 -22.54 -1.75
C ALA A 290 2.28 -23.40 -2.07
N GLU A 291 2.15 -24.58 -1.44
CA GLU A 291 1.06 -25.51 -1.73
C GLU A 291 -0.33 -24.90 -1.44
N LYS A 292 -0.42 -24.02 -0.45
CA LYS A 292 -1.67 -23.40 -0.01
C LYS A 292 -2.13 -22.27 -0.91
N GLN A 293 -1.27 -21.75 -1.80
CA GLN A 293 -1.52 -20.51 -2.55
C GLN A 293 -2.21 -20.75 -3.89
N ASP A 294 -3.03 -19.81 -4.30
CA ASP A 294 -3.69 -19.83 -5.62
C ASP A 294 -2.88 -19.05 -6.67
N ILE A 295 -2.14 -18.03 -6.20
CA ILE A 295 -1.28 -17.18 -7.02
C ILE A 295 0.06 -17.03 -6.30
N ILE A 296 1.16 -17.25 -7.03
CA ILE A 296 2.52 -17.03 -6.52
C ILE A 296 3.24 -16.04 -7.42
N ILE A 297 3.77 -14.95 -6.84
CA ILE A 297 4.51 -13.93 -7.58
C ILE A 297 5.93 -13.82 -7.00
N LYS A 298 6.91 -14.31 -7.75
CA LYS A 298 8.33 -14.24 -7.38
C LYS A 298 8.93 -12.91 -7.86
N ALA A 299 8.86 -11.87 -7.03
CA ALA A 299 9.38 -10.53 -7.33
C ALA A 299 10.69 -10.20 -6.60
N ALA A 300 11.11 -10.99 -5.62
CA ALA A 300 12.38 -10.81 -4.91
C ALA A 300 13.59 -10.95 -5.84
N ALA A 301 14.61 -10.13 -5.60
CA ALA A 301 15.94 -10.26 -6.18
C ALA A 301 16.79 -11.18 -5.30
N VAL A 302 16.64 -12.47 -5.51
CA VAL A 302 17.40 -13.52 -4.80
C VAL A 302 18.80 -13.59 -5.38
N ALA A 303 19.81 -13.70 -4.54
CA ALA A 303 21.18 -13.89 -4.97
C ALA A 303 21.34 -15.27 -5.63
N ASP A 304 21.97 -15.34 -6.81
CA ASP A 304 22.25 -16.59 -7.53
C ASP A 304 23.38 -17.40 -6.91
N TYR A 305 24.19 -16.75 -6.07
CA TYR A 305 25.36 -17.30 -5.41
C TYR A 305 25.43 -16.88 -3.95
N THR A 306 25.90 -17.81 -3.10
CA THR A 306 26.17 -17.58 -1.67
C THR A 306 27.57 -18.08 -1.32
N PRO A 307 28.28 -17.50 -0.32
CA PRO A 307 29.56 -18.02 0.13
C PRO A 307 29.48 -19.51 0.54
N ILE A 308 30.50 -20.30 0.16
CA ILE A 308 30.58 -21.73 0.56
C ILE A 308 30.72 -21.83 2.07
N THR A 309 31.51 -20.96 2.67
CA THR A 309 31.75 -20.88 4.11
C THR A 309 31.51 -19.46 4.60
N VAL A 310 30.77 -19.33 5.69
CA VAL A 310 30.57 -18.09 6.41
C VAL A 310 31.51 -18.10 7.62
N SER A 311 32.26 -17.02 7.81
CA SER A 311 33.14 -16.89 8.97
C SER A 311 32.33 -16.47 10.20
N ASP A 312 32.55 -17.13 11.34
CA ASP A 312 31.94 -16.77 12.62
C ASP A 312 32.50 -15.44 13.18
N GLU A 313 33.70 -15.04 12.74
CA GLU A 313 34.35 -13.82 13.14
C GLU A 313 34.59 -12.91 11.94
N LYS A 314 34.63 -11.58 12.18
CA LYS A 314 34.97 -10.59 11.17
C LYS A 314 36.34 -10.92 10.56
N ILE A 315 36.39 -11.17 9.26
CA ILE A 315 37.61 -11.43 8.51
C ILE A 315 38.52 -10.20 8.60
N LYS A 316 39.71 -10.35 9.16
CA LYS A 316 40.69 -9.26 9.30
C LYS A 316 41.37 -8.98 7.94
N LYS A 317 41.80 -7.72 7.76
CA LYS A 317 42.58 -7.36 6.58
C LYS A 317 43.87 -8.17 6.56
N GLN A 318 44.18 -8.75 5.39
CA GLN A 318 45.43 -9.40 5.09
C GLN A 318 46.13 -8.64 3.97
N GLU A 319 47.44 -8.76 3.86
CA GLU A 319 48.18 -8.20 2.72
C GLU A 319 47.88 -9.08 1.49
N GLY A 320 47.60 -8.43 0.36
CA GLY A 320 47.32 -9.09 -0.92
C GLY A 320 45.84 -9.18 -1.28
N GLU A 321 45.55 -9.91 -2.34
CA GLU A 321 44.20 -10.14 -2.84
C GLU A 321 43.51 -11.25 -2.01
N THR A 322 42.20 -11.08 -1.77
CA THR A 322 41.37 -12.07 -1.08
C THR A 322 40.23 -12.52 -2.00
N ALA A 323 40.04 -13.83 -2.14
CA ALA A 323 38.94 -14.42 -2.90
C ALA A 323 37.89 -15.02 -1.98
N ILE A 324 36.62 -14.90 -2.36
CA ILE A 324 35.50 -15.54 -1.70
C ILE A 324 34.98 -16.63 -2.64
N SER A 325 35.03 -17.89 -2.17
CA SER A 325 34.47 -19.02 -2.92
C SER A 325 32.96 -19.04 -2.79
N LEU A 326 32.27 -19.12 -3.92
CA LEU A 326 30.79 -19.08 -3.99
C LEU A 326 30.23 -20.41 -4.50
N LYS A 327 29.06 -20.78 -3.99
CA LYS A 327 28.22 -21.86 -4.52
C LYS A 327 26.90 -21.31 -5.03
N ARG A 328 26.22 -22.01 -5.94
CA ARG A 328 24.90 -21.63 -6.42
C ARG A 328 23.86 -21.80 -5.34
N THR A 329 22.90 -20.88 -5.30
CA THR A 329 21.70 -20.96 -4.48
C THR A 329 20.62 -21.76 -5.20
N THR A 330 19.56 -22.14 -4.47
CA THR A 330 18.41 -22.85 -5.02
C THR A 330 17.59 -21.90 -5.90
N ASP A 331 17.25 -22.33 -7.11
CA ASP A 331 16.39 -21.55 -8.02
C ASP A 331 14.91 -21.70 -7.63
N ILE A 332 14.45 -20.80 -6.81
CA ILE A 332 13.08 -20.79 -6.25
C ILE A 332 12.01 -20.84 -7.36
N LEU A 333 12.19 -20.07 -8.45
CA LEU A 333 11.19 -20.03 -9.53
C LEU A 333 11.14 -21.36 -10.30
N ALA A 334 12.30 -22.02 -10.52
CA ALA A 334 12.35 -23.36 -11.13
C ALA A 334 11.66 -24.38 -10.26
N TRP A 335 11.98 -24.39 -8.96
CA TRP A 335 11.36 -25.31 -8.00
C TRP A 335 9.83 -25.12 -7.94
N LEU A 336 9.34 -23.89 -7.87
CA LEU A 336 7.91 -23.57 -7.91
C LEU A 336 7.23 -24.09 -9.17
N GLY A 337 7.85 -23.93 -10.34
CA GLY A 337 7.30 -24.41 -11.60
C GLY A 337 7.26 -25.96 -11.72
N GLU A 338 8.20 -26.65 -11.07
CA GLU A 338 8.22 -28.11 -11.01
C GLU A 338 7.18 -28.68 -10.04
N HIS A 339 6.84 -27.93 -8.98
CA HIS A 339 5.92 -28.34 -7.91
C HIS A 339 4.56 -27.63 -7.99
N LYS A 340 4.30 -26.88 -9.07
CA LYS A 340 3.07 -26.16 -9.28
C LYS A 340 1.88 -27.11 -9.36
N ARG A 341 0.86 -26.88 -8.51
CA ARG A 341 -0.38 -27.64 -8.57
C ARG A 341 -1.31 -27.12 -9.69
N GLU A 342 -2.23 -27.96 -10.12
CA GLU A 342 -3.24 -27.58 -11.10
C GLU A 342 -4.06 -26.38 -10.62
N GLY A 343 -4.33 -25.42 -11.52
CA GLY A 343 -5.06 -24.17 -11.22
C GLY A 343 -4.24 -23.11 -10.47
N GLN A 344 -3.01 -23.41 -10.04
CA GLN A 344 -2.12 -22.42 -9.43
C GLN A 344 -1.46 -21.54 -10.49
N PHE A 345 -1.42 -20.23 -10.28
CA PHE A 345 -0.78 -19.28 -11.19
C PHE A 345 0.60 -18.88 -10.67
N LEU A 346 1.62 -19.02 -11.52
CA LEU A 346 3.00 -18.68 -11.20
C LEU A 346 3.50 -17.51 -12.07
N CYS A 347 3.84 -16.40 -11.42
CA CYS A 347 4.44 -15.23 -12.05
C CYS A 347 5.88 -15.03 -11.57
N GLY A 348 6.80 -14.80 -12.50
CA GLY A 348 8.19 -14.45 -12.21
C GLY A 348 8.55 -13.10 -12.79
N PHE A 349 9.55 -12.45 -12.19
CA PHE A 349 10.16 -11.24 -12.73
C PHE A 349 11.48 -11.56 -13.44
N SER A 350 11.77 -10.83 -14.51
CA SER A 350 13.09 -10.84 -15.14
C SER A 350 13.60 -9.41 -15.33
N MET A 351 14.91 -9.29 -15.28
CA MET A 351 15.64 -8.07 -15.60
C MET A 351 16.61 -8.41 -16.70
N GLU A 352 16.39 -7.82 -17.86
CA GLU A 352 17.19 -8.10 -19.05
C GLU A 352 17.68 -6.78 -19.63
N THR A 353 18.93 -6.75 -19.99
CA THR A 353 19.56 -5.59 -20.67
C THR A 353 19.64 -5.79 -22.18
N GLU A 354 19.60 -7.05 -22.65
CA GLU A 354 19.69 -7.42 -24.08
C GLU A 354 18.77 -8.60 -24.38
N ASN A 355 18.22 -8.64 -25.60
CA ASN A 355 17.36 -9.73 -26.09
C ASN A 355 16.21 -10.10 -25.12
N MET A 356 15.61 -9.07 -24.49
CA MET A 356 14.64 -9.21 -23.41
C MET A 356 13.51 -10.23 -23.73
N LEU A 357 12.91 -10.14 -24.93
CA LEU A 357 11.79 -11.01 -25.31
C LEU A 357 12.22 -12.47 -25.43
N GLU A 358 13.34 -12.75 -26.09
CA GLU A 358 13.83 -14.10 -26.31
C GLU A 358 14.25 -14.76 -24.99
N ASN A 359 15.01 -14.04 -24.16
CA ASN A 359 15.48 -14.52 -22.88
C ASN A 359 14.30 -14.78 -21.91
N SER A 360 13.31 -13.88 -21.88
CA SER A 360 12.13 -14.04 -21.05
C SER A 360 11.22 -15.17 -21.52
N ARG A 361 11.08 -15.43 -22.83
CA ARG A 361 10.37 -16.61 -23.35
C ARG A 361 11.07 -17.92 -22.99
N LYS A 362 12.39 -17.96 -23.12
CA LYS A 362 13.19 -19.12 -22.64
C LYS A 362 13.00 -19.36 -21.14
N LYS A 363 12.98 -18.28 -20.34
CA LYS A 363 12.76 -18.32 -18.91
C LYS A 363 11.34 -18.83 -18.58
N LEU A 364 10.31 -18.31 -19.26
CA LEU A 364 8.93 -18.76 -19.12
C LEU A 364 8.81 -20.28 -19.28
N ALA A 365 9.32 -20.80 -20.41
CA ALA A 365 9.27 -22.24 -20.70
C ALA A 365 10.09 -23.08 -19.72
N LYS A 366 11.35 -22.68 -19.46
CA LYS A 366 12.26 -23.42 -18.57
C LYS A 366 11.76 -23.48 -17.12
N LYS A 367 11.09 -22.42 -16.66
CA LYS A 367 10.57 -22.31 -15.29
C LYS A 367 9.10 -22.71 -15.16
N LYS A 368 8.46 -23.15 -16.23
CA LYS A 368 7.02 -23.49 -16.27
C LYS A 368 6.12 -22.42 -15.63
N ALA A 369 6.51 -21.15 -15.76
CA ALA A 369 5.74 -20.02 -15.28
C ALA A 369 4.58 -19.69 -16.25
N ASP A 370 3.52 -19.07 -15.73
CA ASP A 370 2.37 -18.62 -16.55
C ASP A 370 2.58 -17.21 -17.09
N LEU A 371 3.38 -16.41 -16.37
CA LEU A 371 3.71 -15.04 -16.71
C LEU A 371 5.15 -14.70 -16.30
N ILE A 372 5.88 -14.06 -17.19
CA ILE A 372 7.12 -13.35 -16.87
C ILE A 372 6.88 -11.84 -17.06
N VAL A 373 7.14 -11.07 -16.03
CA VAL A 373 7.14 -9.61 -16.05
C VAL A 373 8.59 -9.16 -16.27
N ALA A 374 8.89 -8.73 -17.49
CA ALA A 374 10.23 -8.29 -17.87
C ALA A 374 10.37 -6.79 -17.64
N ASN A 375 11.32 -6.39 -16.79
CA ASN A 375 11.62 -4.98 -16.51
C ASN A 375 12.71 -4.47 -17.46
N ASN A 376 12.45 -3.34 -18.13
CA ASN A 376 13.41 -2.72 -19.03
C ASN A 376 14.26 -1.67 -18.29
N LEU A 377 15.50 -2.01 -17.99
CA LEU A 377 16.43 -1.13 -17.27
C LEU A 377 17.03 -0.01 -18.13
N LYS A 378 16.81 -0.02 -19.45
CA LYS A 378 17.39 1.00 -20.37
C LYS A 378 16.55 2.28 -20.43
N VAL A 379 15.35 2.27 -19.86
CA VAL A 379 14.44 3.43 -19.86
C VAL A 379 14.67 4.25 -18.61
N GLU A 380 14.88 5.55 -18.79
CA GLU A 380 14.99 6.50 -17.68
C GLU A 380 13.69 6.50 -16.86
N GLY A 381 13.81 6.41 -15.52
CA GLY A 381 12.64 6.26 -14.62
C GLY A 381 12.22 4.81 -14.37
N ALA A 382 12.82 3.79 -15.03
CA ALA A 382 12.60 2.39 -14.74
C ALA A 382 13.81 1.80 -13.98
N GLY A 383 13.57 1.03 -12.92
CA GLY A 383 14.66 0.34 -12.24
C GLY A 383 14.49 0.16 -10.73
N PHE A 384 15.61 -0.20 -10.10
CA PHE A 384 15.69 -0.33 -8.64
C PHE A 384 15.59 1.05 -7.95
N GLY A 385 14.86 1.13 -6.86
CA GLY A 385 14.75 2.34 -6.05
C GLY A 385 13.80 3.42 -6.55
N THR A 386 13.40 3.43 -7.84
CA THR A 386 12.42 4.37 -8.40
C THR A 386 11.00 4.02 -7.99
N GLU A 387 10.07 4.98 -8.09
CA GLU A 387 8.64 4.75 -7.84
C GLU A 387 7.91 4.19 -9.07
N THR A 388 8.52 4.29 -10.25
CA THR A 388 7.95 3.86 -11.53
C THR A 388 8.68 2.66 -12.11
N ASN A 389 8.02 1.97 -13.06
CA ASN A 389 8.59 0.88 -13.86
C ASN A 389 8.07 0.94 -15.30
N VAL A 390 8.86 0.40 -16.22
CA VAL A 390 8.44 0.06 -17.58
C VAL A 390 8.60 -1.44 -17.74
N VAL A 391 7.49 -2.14 -17.93
CA VAL A 391 7.48 -3.60 -17.95
C VAL A 391 6.77 -4.15 -19.18
N THR A 392 7.21 -5.33 -19.61
CA THR A 392 6.56 -6.14 -20.65
C THR A 392 6.06 -7.43 -20.03
N PHE A 393 4.78 -7.72 -20.21
CA PHE A 393 4.18 -9.01 -19.85
C PHE A 393 4.43 -10.03 -20.94
N ILE A 394 4.95 -11.18 -20.59
CA ILE A 394 5.26 -12.27 -21.49
C ILE A 394 4.64 -13.54 -20.94
N SER A 395 3.62 -14.03 -21.61
CA SER A 395 3.01 -15.35 -21.39
C SER A 395 3.18 -16.24 -22.61
N GLN A 396 2.62 -17.44 -22.59
CA GLN A 396 2.67 -18.34 -23.73
C GLN A 396 2.05 -17.69 -25.00
N ASP A 397 0.90 -17.00 -24.83
CA ASP A 397 0.08 -16.52 -25.93
C ASP A 397 0.14 -15.00 -26.12
N VAL A 398 0.61 -14.25 -25.11
CA VAL A 398 0.51 -12.79 -25.09
C VAL A 398 1.86 -12.15 -24.80
N VAL A 399 2.19 -11.10 -25.55
CA VAL A 399 3.23 -10.13 -25.23
C VAL A 399 2.56 -8.76 -25.16
N LYS A 400 2.57 -8.11 -23.98
CA LYS A 400 1.96 -6.79 -23.75
C LYS A 400 3.00 -5.87 -23.14
N GLU A 401 3.37 -4.81 -23.87
CA GLU A 401 4.21 -3.75 -23.34
C GLU A 401 3.35 -2.74 -22.60
N LEU A 402 3.79 -2.32 -21.42
CA LEU A 402 3.13 -1.29 -20.65
C LEU A 402 3.91 0.03 -20.76
N PRO A 403 3.24 1.19 -20.73
CA PRO A 403 3.90 2.48 -20.63
C PRO A 403 4.61 2.60 -19.28
N ILE A 404 5.27 3.73 -19.05
CA ILE A 404 5.80 4.04 -17.73
C ILE A 404 4.63 4.17 -16.74
N LEU A 405 4.64 3.33 -15.70
CA LEU A 405 3.60 3.26 -14.67
C LEU A 405 4.25 3.26 -13.29
N THR A 406 3.52 3.66 -12.28
CA THR A 406 3.94 3.46 -10.89
C THR A 406 3.93 1.98 -10.54
N LYS A 407 4.66 1.59 -9.50
CA LYS A 407 4.70 0.18 -9.06
C LYS A 407 3.33 -0.35 -8.61
N GLU A 408 2.48 0.51 -8.04
CA GLU A 408 1.10 0.14 -7.70
C GLU A 408 0.25 -0.10 -8.96
N GLU A 409 0.38 0.74 -9.98
CA GLU A 409 -0.32 0.55 -11.27
C GLU A 409 0.16 -0.71 -11.99
N VAL A 410 1.47 -0.97 -12.00
CA VAL A 410 2.02 -2.23 -12.54
C VAL A 410 1.47 -3.44 -11.77
N ALA A 411 1.36 -3.34 -10.45
CA ALA A 411 0.78 -4.41 -9.63
C ALA A 411 -0.70 -4.64 -9.97
N SER A 412 -1.48 -3.58 -10.16
CA SER A 412 -2.89 -3.68 -10.59
C SER A 412 -3.00 -4.34 -11.96
N GLU A 413 -2.22 -3.92 -12.96
CA GLU A 413 -2.20 -4.51 -14.31
C GLU A 413 -1.83 -6.02 -14.28
N ILE A 414 -0.90 -6.41 -13.38
CA ILE A 414 -0.55 -7.83 -13.21
C ILE A 414 -1.75 -8.63 -12.69
N PHE A 415 -2.46 -8.14 -11.67
CA PHE A 415 -3.63 -8.83 -11.15
C PHE A 415 -4.79 -8.82 -12.12
N ASP A 416 -5.01 -7.75 -12.88
CA ASP A 416 -6.01 -7.71 -13.95
C ASP A 416 -5.72 -8.78 -14.99
N PHE A 417 -4.46 -8.90 -15.43
CA PHE A 417 -4.05 -9.94 -16.35
C PHE A 417 -4.29 -11.36 -15.79
N ILE A 418 -3.97 -11.58 -14.50
CA ILE A 418 -4.16 -12.89 -13.85
C ILE A 418 -5.63 -13.24 -13.74
N MET A 419 -6.47 -12.29 -13.32
CA MET A 419 -7.91 -12.52 -13.12
C MET A 419 -8.62 -12.74 -14.44
N HIS A 420 -8.31 -12.00 -15.52
CA HIS A 420 -8.88 -12.20 -16.85
C HIS A 420 -8.47 -13.54 -17.51
N LYS A 421 -7.30 -14.07 -17.16
CA LYS A 421 -6.85 -15.39 -17.67
C LYS A 421 -7.48 -16.57 -16.93
N LYS A 422 -8.04 -16.33 -15.71
CA LYS A 422 -8.72 -17.34 -14.88
C LYS A 422 -10.24 -17.34 -15.03
N ALA A 423 -10.81 -16.31 -15.69
CA ALA A 423 -12.23 -16.23 -16.06
C ALA A 423 -12.46 -16.92 -17.39
#